data_bcdb93277fe7a4e17406711a579fab1a
#
_entry.id   bcdb93277fe7a4e17406711a579fab1a
#
_cell.length_a   1.000
_cell.length_b   1.000
_cell.length_c   1.000
_cell.angle_alpha   90.00
_cell.angle_beta   90.00
_cell.angle_gamma   90.00
#
_symmetry.space_group_name_H-M   'P 1'
#
loop_
_entity.id
_entity.type
_entity.pdbx_description
1 polymer ?
#
loop_
_entity_poly.entity_id
_entity_poly.type
_entity_poly.pdbx_seq_one_letter_code
_entity_poly.pdbx_strand_id
1 'polypeptide(L)'
;MVPNAEALKNDLRGQNERQGAFFKIENDPRITRLGRFLRRYSLDELPQLWNVMLGDMSLVGPRPHPVDDVSRYELQHLQRLDFVPGITGLWQVTARRDPSFERNVALDIEYIKNWNLWLDVRILYKTISAVFEGSGV
;
A
#
# COMPACT_ATOMS: atom_id res chain seq x y z
N MET A 1 6.32 -6.86 13.38
CA MET A 1 5.17 -7.67 13.84
C MET A 1 5.63 -8.68 14.86
N VAL A 2 4.71 -9.24 15.67
CA VAL A 2 5.02 -10.35 16.59
C VAL A 2 5.38 -11.62 15.83
N PRO A 3 6.15 -12.56 16.41
CA PRO A 3 6.29 -13.90 15.88
C PRO A 3 4.89 -14.52 15.67
N ASN A 4 4.70 -15.31 14.61
CA ASN A 4 3.42 -15.93 14.25
C ASN A 4 2.30 -14.96 13.80
N ALA A 5 2.63 -13.72 13.41
CA ALA A 5 1.65 -12.72 12.95
C ALA A 5 0.77 -13.22 11.79
N GLU A 6 1.31 -14.07 10.92
CA GLU A 6 0.57 -14.63 9.78
C GLU A 6 -0.48 -15.66 10.20
N ALA A 7 -0.15 -16.52 11.17
CA ALA A 7 -1.13 -17.47 11.74
C ALA A 7 -2.32 -16.72 12.39
N LEU A 8 -2.03 -15.64 13.13
CA LEU A 8 -3.05 -14.81 13.76
C LEU A 8 -3.93 -14.04 12.77
N LYS A 9 -3.49 -13.84 11.52
CA LYS A 9 -4.26 -13.14 10.47
C LYS A 9 -5.59 -13.83 10.20
N ASN A 10 -5.62 -15.16 10.19
CA ASN A 10 -6.84 -15.91 9.92
C ASN A 10 -7.88 -15.75 11.04
N ASP A 11 -7.45 -15.76 12.29
CA ASP A 11 -8.32 -15.57 13.47
C ASP A 11 -8.88 -14.15 13.55
N LEU A 12 -8.13 -13.18 13.01
CA LEU A 12 -8.49 -11.76 13.02
C LEU A 12 -9.30 -11.32 11.79
N ARG A 13 -9.57 -12.21 10.82
CA ARG A 13 -10.32 -11.85 9.60
C ARG A 13 -11.71 -11.28 9.88
N GLY A 14 -12.36 -11.69 10.95
CA GLY A 14 -13.65 -11.14 11.39
C GLY A 14 -13.59 -9.68 11.88
N GLN A 15 -12.39 -9.16 12.16
CA GLN A 15 -12.16 -7.78 12.60
C GLN A 15 -11.64 -6.88 11.46
N ASN A 16 -11.66 -7.36 10.21
CA ASN A 16 -11.20 -6.58 9.07
C ASN A 16 -12.08 -5.35 8.85
N GLU A 17 -11.48 -4.17 8.86
CA GLU A 17 -12.15 -2.89 8.66
C GLU A 17 -12.23 -2.47 7.18
N ARG A 18 -11.53 -3.19 6.29
CA ARG A 18 -11.54 -2.92 4.86
C ARG A 18 -12.45 -3.87 4.10
N GLN A 19 -13.01 -3.33 3.01
CA GLN A 19 -13.84 -4.10 2.09
C GLN A 19 -12.98 -4.74 0.98
N GLY A 20 -13.47 -5.84 0.41
CA GLY A 20 -12.83 -6.51 -0.72
C GLY A 20 -11.60 -7.33 -0.33
N ALA A 21 -10.56 -7.25 -1.15
CA ALA A 21 -9.35 -8.05 -1.01
C ALA A 21 -8.40 -7.58 0.11
N PHE A 22 -8.57 -6.38 0.62
CA PHE A 22 -7.68 -5.82 1.62
C PHE A 22 -7.94 -6.35 3.03
N PHE A 23 -6.85 -6.54 3.77
CA PHE A 23 -6.87 -6.83 5.20
C PHE A 23 -6.22 -5.69 5.99
N LYS A 24 -6.99 -5.02 6.83
CA LYS A 24 -6.51 -3.98 7.74
C LYS A 24 -7.34 -3.94 9.01
N ILE A 25 -6.66 -3.79 10.14
CA ILE A 25 -7.23 -3.53 11.47
C ILE A 25 -6.52 -2.31 12.03
N GLU A 26 -7.26 -1.29 12.49
CA GLU A 26 -6.68 -0.03 12.99
C GLU A 26 -5.78 -0.26 14.21
N ASN A 27 -6.21 -1.09 15.15
CA ASN A 27 -5.44 -1.49 16.32
C ASN A 27 -4.99 -2.95 16.24
N ASP A 28 -4.26 -3.29 15.18
CA ASP A 28 -3.81 -4.66 14.93
C ASP A 28 -2.91 -5.18 16.09
N PRO A 29 -3.37 -6.19 16.85
CA PRO A 29 -2.62 -6.73 18.00
C PRO A 29 -1.30 -7.39 17.59
N ARG A 30 -1.10 -7.69 16.32
CA ARG A 30 0.15 -8.26 15.79
C ARG A 30 1.27 -7.24 15.66
N ILE A 31 0.97 -5.94 15.79
CA ILE A 31 1.95 -4.86 15.64
C ILE A 31 2.59 -4.55 16.99
N THR A 32 3.91 -4.73 17.08
CA THR A 32 4.69 -4.34 18.25
C THR A 32 4.74 -2.81 18.42
N ARG A 33 5.08 -2.31 19.60
CA ARG A 33 5.24 -0.87 19.86
C ARG A 33 6.23 -0.21 18.89
N LEU A 34 7.38 -0.85 18.66
CA LEU A 34 8.38 -0.41 17.70
C LEU A 34 7.81 -0.45 16.27
N GLY A 35 7.10 -1.52 15.89
CA GLY A 35 6.47 -1.64 14.59
C GLY A 35 5.46 -0.54 14.32
N ARG A 36 4.71 -0.10 15.33
CA ARG A 36 3.77 1.02 15.24
C ARG A 36 4.50 2.35 14.96
N PHE A 37 5.61 2.59 15.64
CA PHE A 37 6.45 3.75 15.38
C PHE A 37 6.99 3.75 13.94
N LEU A 38 7.56 2.63 13.50
CA LEU A 38 8.10 2.49 12.13
C LEU A 38 7.02 2.73 11.08
N ARG A 39 5.83 2.15 11.26
CA ARG A 39 4.70 2.34 10.33
C ARG A 39 4.19 3.77 10.30
N ARG A 40 4.12 4.43 11.47
CA ARG A 40 3.68 5.82 11.56
C ARG A 40 4.47 6.75 10.64
N TYR A 41 5.77 6.51 10.50
CA TYR A 41 6.67 7.30 9.67
C TYR A 41 7.07 6.58 8.37
N SER A 42 6.37 5.49 8.02
CA SER A 42 6.64 4.66 6.83
C SER A 42 8.09 4.17 6.72
N LEU A 43 8.80 4.07 7.84
CA LEU A 43 10.18 3.58 7.90
C LEU A 43 10.28 2.07 7.62
N ASP A 44 9.19 1.33 7.81
CA ASP A 44 9.07 -0.09 7.48
C ASP A 44 9.07 -0.34 5.96
N GLU A 45 8.87 0.69 5.16
CA GLU A 45 8.92 0.63 3.69
C GLU A 45 10.33 0.93 3.13
N LEU A 46 11.26 1.44 3.94
CA LEU A 46 12.63 1.73 3.48
C LEU A 46 13.37 0.53 2.85
N PRO A 47 13.22 -0.72 3.34
CA PRO A 47 13.83 -1.87 2.69
C PRO A 47 13.38 -2.07 1.24
N GLN A 48 12.21 -1.57 0.82
CA GLN A 48 11.71 -1.63 -0.55
C GLN A 48 12.55 -0.76 -1.52
N LEU A 49 13.30 0.23 -1.00
CA LEU A 49 14.27 0.98 -1.80
C LEU A 49 15.32 0.07 -2.45
N TRP A 50 15.64 -1.05 -1.82
CA TRP A 50 16.52 -2.05 -2.41
C TRP A 50 15.91 -2.65 -3.67
N ASN A 51 14.62 -2.95 -3.68
CA ASN A 51 13.91 -3.45 -4.85
C ASN A 51 13.85 -2.39 -5.97
N VAL A 52 13.79 -1.10 -5.61
CA VAL A 52 13.89 -0.01 -6.60
C VAL A 52 15.29 0.03 -7.23
N MET A 53 16.33 -0.13 -6.44
CA MET A 53 17.72 -0.16 -6.96
C MET A 53 17.97 -1.37 -7.87
N LEU A 54 17.34 -2.50 -7.62
CA LEU A 54 17.40 -3.70 -8.46
C LEU A 54 16.53 -3.59 -9.73
N GLY A 55 15.62 -2.62 -9.81
CA GLY A 55 14.70 -2.45 -10.94
C GLY A 55 13.39 -3.24 -10.82
N ASP A 56 13.16 -3.94 -9.71
CA ASP A 56 11.93 -4.72 -9.47
C ASP A 56 10.75 -3.83 -9.07
N MET A 57 11.03 -2.62 -8.57
CA MET A 57 10.04 -1.63 -8.17
C MET A 57 10.42 -0.23 -8.68
N SER A 58 9.43 0.66 -8.73
CA SER A 58 9.60 2.10 -8.93
C SER A 58 9.41 2.85 -7.61
N LEU A 59 9.86 4.10 -7.54
CA LEU A 59 9.49 4.99 -6.44
C LEU A 59 7.99 5.27 -6.43
N VAL A 60 7.41 5.54 -7.62
CA VAL A 60 5.98 5.83 -7.80
C VAL A 60 5.36 4.78 -8.70
N GLY A 61 4.21 4.26 -8.31
CA GLY A 61 3.47 3.26 -9.07
C GLY A 61 2.33 2.64 -8.26
N PRO A 62 1.57 1.71 -8.86
CA PRO A 62 0.59 0.92 -8.12
C PRO A 62 1.25 0.17 -6.96
N ARG A 63 0.64 0.22 -5.77
CA ARG A 63 1.21 -0.50 -4.62
C ARG A 63 1.12 -2.01 -4.82
N PRO A 64 2.20 -2.78 -4.59
CA PRO A 64 2.13 -4.24 -4.64
C PRO A 64 1.22 -4.76 -3.53
N HIS A 65 0.38 -5.75 -3.87
CA HIS A 65 -0.48 -6.43 -2.91
C HIS A 65 0.05 -7.84 -2.62
N PRO A 66 -0.21 -8.38 -1.42
CA PRO A 66 0.07 -9.77 -1.10
C PRO A 66 -0.60 -10.73 -2.11
N VAL A 67 0.03 -11.87 -2.37
CA VAL A 67 -0.48 -12.87 -3.32
C VAL A 67 -1.90 -13.35 -2.96
N ASP A 68 -2.18 -13.48 -1.67
CA ASP A 68 -3.52 -13.84 -1.18
C ASP A 68 -4.60 -12.84 -1.57
N ASP A 69 -4.25 -11.55 -1.61
CA ASP A 69 -5.18 -10.50 -2.01
C ASP A 69 -5.35 -10.48 -3.54
N VAL A 70 -4.26 -10.71 -4.28
CA VAL A 70 -4.30 -10.82 -5.76
C VAL A 70 -5.13 -12.00 -6.22
N SER A 71 -5.14 -13.12 -5.49
CA SER A 71 -5.98 -14.29 -5.83
C SER A 71 -7.49 -14.00 -5.83
N ARG A 72 -7.92 -12.88 -5.26
CA ARG A 72 -9.31 -12.43 -5.18
C ARG A 72 -9.64 -11.33 -6.19
N TYR A 73 -8.72 -11.02 -7.09
CA TYR A 73 -8.92 -9.99 -8.11
C TYR A 73 -9.92 -10.46 -9.16
N GLU A 74 -10.76 -9.53 -9.58
CA GLU A 74 -11.55 -9.65 -10.80
C GLU A 74 -10.72 -9.24 -12.03
N LEU A 75 -11.19 -9.58 -13.24
CA LEU A 75 -10.46 -9.29 -14.47
C LEU A 75 -10.09 -7.81 -14.63
N GLN A 76 -10.99 -6.91 -14.23
CA GLN A 76 -10.75 -5.46 -14.30
C GLN A 76 -9.59 -5.00 -13.39
N HIS A 77 -9.28 -5.72 -12.31
CA HIS A 77 -8.22 -5.38 -11.38
C HIS A 77 -6.84 -5.81 -11.89
N LEU A 78 -6.78 -6.77 -12.83
CA LEU A 78 -5.52 -7.31 -13.33
C LEU A 78 -4.68 -6.29 -14.10
N GLN A 79 -5.30 -5.27 -14.71
CA GLN A 79 -4.60 -4.22 -15.46
C GLN A 79 -3.50 -3.51 -14.66
N ARG A 80 -3.64 -3.44 -13.34
CA ARG A 80 -2.62 -2.85 -12.48
C ARG A 80 -1.36 -3.69 -12.33
N LEU A 81 -1.42 -4.99 -12.63
CA LEU A 81 -0.29 -5.92 -12.54
C LEU A 81 0.67 -5.79 -13.74
N ASP A 82 0.20 -5.18 -14.84
CA ASP A 82 1.02 -4.94 -16.04
C ASP A 82 1.96 -3.74 -15.86
N PHE A 83 1.84 -3.01 -14.75
CA PHE A 83 2.66 -1.84 -14.46
C PHE A 83 3.63 -2.13 -13.31
N VAL A 84 4.85 -1.53 -13.39
CA VAL A 84 5.86 -1.70 -12.35
C VAL A 84 5.31 -1.18 -11.01
N PRO A 85 5.33 -2.00 -9.94
CA PRO A 85 4.83 -1.57 -8.64
C PRO A 85 5.68 -0.46 -8.03
N GLY A 86 5.03 0.45 -7.30
CA GLY A 86 5.69 1.56 -6.63
C GLY A 86 5.72 1.43 -5.11
N ILE A 87 6.68 2.11 -4.47
CA ILE A 87 6.70 2.29 -3.01
C ILE A 87 5.52 3.20 -2.62
N THR A 88 5.31 4.28 -3.36
CA THR A 88 4.15 5.17 -3.19
C THR A 88 3.34 5.25 -4.47
N GLY A 89 2.10 5.68 -4.37
CA GLY A 89 1.20 5.78 -5.51
C GLY A 89 0.07 6.78 -5.31
N LEU A 90 -0.73 7.00 -6.35
CA LEU A 90 -1.77 8.02 -6.37
C LEU A 90 -2.78 7.81 -5.24
N TRP A 91 -3.29 6.59 -5.02
CA TRP A 91 -4.26 6.33 -3.96
C TRP A 91 -3.67 6.52 -2.55
N GLN A 92 -2.39 6.24 -2.36
CA GLN A 92 -1.71 6.40 -1.07
C GLN A 92 -1.64 7.86 -0.62
N VAL A 93 -1.59 8.80 -1.57
CA VAL A 93 -1.53 10.24 -1.27
C VAL A 93 -2.87 10.96 -1.39
N THR A 94 -3.91 10.30 -1.95
CA THR A 94 -5.24 10.93 -2.16
C THR A 94 -6.35 10.25 -1.37
N ALA A 95 -6.32 8.93 -1.21
CA ALA A 95 -7.38 8.13 -0.61
C ALA A 95 -6.87 7.10 0.43
N ARG A 96 -5.77 7.40 1.11
CA ARG A 96 -5.11 6.47 2.05
C ARG A 96 -6.03 5.91 3.14
N ARG A 97 -7.00 6.71 3.60
CA ARG A 97 -7.96 6.33 4.64
C ARG A 97 -9.25 5.72 4.10
N ASP A 98 -9.44 5.73 2.79
CA ASP A 98 -10.61 5.15 2.16
C ASP A 98 -10.56 3.62 2.28
N PRO A 99 -11.57 2.96 2.88
CA PRO A 99 -11.57 1.52 3.04
C PRO A 99 -11.92 0.77 1.73
N SER A 100 -12.40 1.48 0.71
CA SER A 100 -12.86 0.89 -0.54
C SER A 100 -11.70 0.36 -1.38
N PHE A 101 -11.68 -0.95 -1.58
CA PHE A 101 -10.76 -1.61 -2.50
C PHE A 101 -10.91 -1.11 -3.93
N GLU A 102 -12.16 -1.03 -4.42
CA GLU A 102 -12.48 -0.60 -5.78
C GLU A 102 -11.96 0.81 -6.07
N ARG A 103 -12.12 1.75 -5.12
CA ARG A 103 -11.61 3.10 -5.26
C ARG A 103 -10.09 3.14 -5.35
N ASN A 104 -9.41 2.34 -4.53
CA ASN A 104 -7.95 2.29 -4.54
C ASN A 104 -7.43 1.73 -5.87
N VAL A 105 -8.05 0.66 -6.38
CA VAL A 105 -7.72 0.11 -7.71
C VAL A 105 -8.04 1.09 -8.83
N ALA A 106 -9.18 1.78 -8.76
CA ALA A 106 -9.54 2.81 -9.75
C ALA A 106 -8.49 3.92 -9.83
N LEU A 107 -7.97 4.38 -8.68
CA LEU A 107 -6.89 5.39 -8.62
C LEU A 107 -5.56 4.86 -9.16
N ASP A 108 -5.23 3.57 -8.96
CA ASP A 108 -4.06 2.96 -9.58
C ASP A 108 -4.20 2.90 -11.10
N ILE A 109 -5.38 2.53 -11.60
CA ILE A 109 -5.66 2.50 -13.04
C ILE A 109 -5.66 3.93 -13.62
N GLU A 110 -6.20 4.91 -12.91
CA GLU A 110 -6.13 6.32 -13.28
C GLU A 110 -4.69 6.80 -13.41
N TYR A 111 -3.83 6.44 -12.44
CA TYR A 111 -2.41 6.74 -12.48
C TYR A 111 -1.75 6.14 -13.73
N ILE A 112 -1.99 4.86 -14.01
CA ILE A 112 -1.42 4.16 -15.17
C ILE A 112 -1.81 4.84 -16.48
N LYS A 113 -3.11 5.21 -16.63
CA LYS A 113 -3.63 5.84 -17.86
C LYS A 113 -3.11 7.26 -18.08
N ASN A 114 -2.86 8.00 -16.99
CA ASN A 114 -2.47 9.41 -17.04
C ASN A 114 -1.01 9.64 -16.64
N TRP A 115 -0.22 8.57 -16.63
CA TRP A 115 1.17 8.64 -16.19
C TRP A 115 1.98 9.70 -16.94
N ASN A 116 2.67 10.51 -16.20
CA ASN A 116 3.69 11.43 -16.69
C ASN A 116 4.62 11.81 -15.51
N LEU A 117 5.81 12.30 -15.85
CA LEU A 117 6.83 12.64 -14.84
C LEU A 117 6.36 13.69 -13.83
N TRP A 118 5.53 14.65 -14.24
CA TRP A 118 4.97 15.66 -13.32
C TRP A 118 4.02 15.04 -12.29
N LEU A 119 3.26 14.02 -12.68
CA LEU A 119 2.39 13.29 -11.76
C LEU A 119 3.23 12.59 -10.70
N ASP A 120 4.33 11.95 -11.09
CA ASP A 120 5.27 11.31 -10.15
C ASP A 120 5.88 12.31 -9.18
N VAL A 121 6.37 13.45 -9.66
CA VAL A 121 6.91 14.51 -8.80
C VAL A 121 5.86 14.98 -7.79
N ARG A 122 4.62 15.18 -8.21
CA ARG A 122 3.52 15.58 -7.32
C ARG A 122 3.21 14.53 -6.26
N ILE A 123 3.20 13.25 -6.64
CA ILE A 123 2.98 12.14 -5.71
C ILE A 123 4.11 12.06 -4.70
N LEU A 124 5.37 12.16 -5.13
CA LEU A 124 6.54 12.17 -4.24
C LEU A 124 6.49 13.34 -3.24
N TYR A 125 6.16 14.54 -3.70
CA TYR A 125 6.00 15.69 -2.81
C TYR A 125 4.96 15.45 -1.72
N LYS A 126 3.78 14.95 -2.10
CA LYS A 126 2.72 14.61 -1.14
C LYS A 126 3.12 13.47 -0.20
N THR A 127 3.89 12.49 -0.69
CA THR A 127 4.40 11.39 0.14
C THR A 127 5.33 11.91 1.22
N ILE A 128 6.25 12.80 0.88
CA ILE A 128 7.15 13.43 1.85
C ILE A 128 6.36 14.15 2.93
N SER A 129 5.36 14.97 2.55
CA SER A 129 4.48 15.65 3.50
C SER A 129 3.79 14.64 4.45
N ALA A 130 3.21 13.58 3.89
CA ALA A 130 2.51 12.54 4.67
C ALA A 130 3.43 11.80 5.66
N VAL A 131 4.69 11.58 5.29
CA VAL A 131 5.70 10.96 6.17
C VAL A 131 6.03 11.88 7.36
N PHE A 132 6.26 13.16 7.11
CA PHE A 132 6.54 14.14 8.17
C PHE A 132 5.35 14.37 9.10
N GLU A 133 4.13 14.34 8.60
CA GLU A 133 2.90 14.42 9.39
C GLU A 133 2.67 13.17 10.26
N GLY A 134 3.43 12.10 10.05
CA GLY A 134 3.25 10.84 10.75
C GLY A 134 1.89 10.21 10.47
N SER A 135 1.40 10.36 9.25
CA SER A 135 0.11 9.82 8.80
C SER A 135 0.20 8.37 8.30
N GLY A 136 1.33 7.71 8.53
CA GLY A 136 1.53 6.28 8.27
C GLY A 136 0.57 5.43 9.12
N VAL A 137 -0.04 4.42 8.52
CA VAL A 137 -1.06 3.55 9.16
C VAL A 137 -0.64 2.11 9.06
#